data_e947dd8d1fc5d0ae98d3a0bf8792928d
#
_entry.id   e947dd8d1fc5d0ae98d3a0bf8792928d
#
_cell.length_a   1.000
_cell.length_b   1.000
_cell.length_c   1.000
_cell.angle_alpha   90.00
_cell.angle_beta   90.00
_cell.angle_gamma   90.00
#
_symmetry.space_group_name_H-M   'P 1'
#
loop_
_entity.id
_entity.type
_entity.pdbx_description
1 polymer ?
#
loop_
_entity_poly.entity_id
_entity_poly.type
_entity_poly.pdbx_seq_one_letter_code
_entity_poly.pdbx_strand_id
1 'polypeptide(L)'
;MKVLIPTPLRSYTREREVDAEGATLAVVLADLDRRYPGLRFRMIDEQDRMRAHIRFFVNGVQTFDLTHPLGPADSVQIVQALSGGSCGRRQ
;
A
#
# COMPACT_ATOMS: atom_id res chain seq x y z
N MET A 1 9.10 6.82 7.67
CA MET A 1 9.33 6.59 6.23
C MET A 1 8.18 7.14 5.40
N LYS A 2 8.44 7.46 4.16
CA LYS A 2 7.42 7.98 3.27
C LYS A 2 6.64 6.85 2.60
N VAL A 3 5.31 7.01 2.55
CA VAL A 3 4.43 6.07 1.89
C VAL A 3 3.59 6.82 0.86
N LEU A 4 3.72 6.44 -0.40
CA LEU A 4 2.91 7.03 -1.47
C LEU A 4 1.58 6.30 -1.57
N ILE A 5 0.50 7.07 -1.56
CA ILE A 5 -0.86 6.54 -1.54
C ILE A 5 -1.47 6.65 -2.95
N PRO A 6 -2.06 5.57 -3.48
CA PRO A 6 -2.67 5.63 -4.80
C PRO A 6 -3.94 6.47 -4.78
N THR A 7 -4.26 7.07 -5.92
CA THR A 7 -5.40 7.98 -6.05
C THR A 7 -6.71 7.45 -5.44
N PRO A 8 -7.12 6.19 -5.71
CA PRO A 8 -8.38 5.71 -5.15
C PRO A 8 -8.41 5.65 -3.62
N LEU A 9 -7.26 5.59 -2.97
CA LEU A 9 -7.20 5.52 -1.52
C LEU A 9 -6.94 6.85 -0.84
N ARG A 10 -6.76 7.91 -1.61
CA ARG A 10 -6.54 9.25 -1.04
C ARG A 10 -7.75 9.82 -0.33
N SER A 11 -8.92 9.21 -0.53
CA SER A 11 -10.10 9.58 0.23
C SER A 11 -9.93 9.29 1.73
N TYR A 12 -9.03 8.37 2.08
CA TYR A 12 -8.73 8.03 3.47
C TYR A 12 -7.68 8.97 4.07
N THR A 13 -6.67 9.31 3.28
CA THR A 13 -5.52 10.08 3.79
C THR A 13 -5.60 11.56 3.46
N ARG A 14 -6.31 11.91 2.39
CA ARG A 14 -6.39 13.25 1.82
C ARG A 14 -5.05 13.79 1.35
N GLU A 15 -4.04 12.92 1.33
CA GLU A 15 -2.71 13.25 0.88
C GLU A 15 -2.17 12.14 0.01
N ARG A 16 -1.32 12.51 -0.91
CA ARG A 16 -0.73 11.53 -1.80
C ARG A 16 0.51 10.86 -1.17
N GLU A 17 1.09 11.50 -0.17
CA GLU A 17 2.23 10.95 0.55
C GLU A 17 2.03 11.18 2.03
N VAL A 18 2.22 10.12 2.82
CA VAL A 18 2.05 10.18 4.26
C VAL A 18 3.24 9.53 4.94
N ASP A 19 3.40 9.82 6.22
CA ASP A 19 4.44 9.19 7.03
C ASP A 19 3.87 8.00 7.78
N ALA A 20 4.66 6.94 7.88
CA ALA A 20 4.31 5.77 8.67
C ALA A 20 5.59 5.15 9.20
N GLU A 21 5.47 4.27 10.18
CA GLU A 21 6.61 3.62 10.80
C GLU A 21 6.34 2.14 10.98
N GLY A 22 7.39 1.34 10.89
CA GLY A 22 7.29 -0.08 11.10
C GLY A 22 8.56 -0.77 10.66
N ALA A 23 8.89 -1.88 11.33
CA ALA A 23 10.06 -2.66 10.99
C ALA A 23 9.82 -3.61 9.81
N THR A 24 8.56 -3.84 9.45
CA THR A 24 8.20 -4.67 8.31
C THR A 24 7.04 -4.00 7.57
N LEU A 25 6.78 -4.46 6.36
CA LEU A 25 5.66 -3.92 5.57
C LEU A 25 4.34 -4.11 6.31
N ALA A 26 4.13 -5.27 6.93
CA ALA A 26 2.89 -5.52 7.68
C ALA A 26 2.71 -4.51 8.81
N VAL A 27 3.78 -4.17 9.53
CA VAL A 27 3.72 -3.22 10.63
C VAL A 27 3.44 -1.81 10.10
N VAL A 28 4.03 -1.45 8.98
CA VAL A 28 3.76 -0.15 8.34
C VAL A 28 2.29 -0.04 7.95
N LEU A 29 1.72 -1.10 7.38
CA LEU A 29 0.30 -1.09 7.00
C LEU A 29 -0.61 -1.01 8.23
N ALA A 30 -0.22 -1.66 9.33
CA ALA A 30 -0.96 -1.56 10.58
C ALA A 30 -0.90 -0.13 11.15
N ASP A 31 0.25 0.52 11.03
CA ASP A 31 0.40 1.90 11.46
C ASP A 31 -0.48 2.84 10.62
N LEU A 32 -0.52 2.60 9.31
CA LEU A 32 -1.39 3.37 8.43
C LEU A 32 -2.86 3.19 8.80
N ASP A 33 -3.27 1.98 9.14
CA ASP A 33 -4.65 1.71 9.54
C ASP A 33 -5.00 2.42 10.85
N ARG A 34 -4.04 2.50 11.77
CA ARG A 34 -4.23 3.21 13.02
C ARG A 34 -4.44 4.71 12.79
N ARG A 35 -3.70 5.27 11.83
CA ARG A 35 -3.81 6.71 11.49
C ARG A 35 -5.00 7.00 10.59
N TYR A 36 -5.35 6.05 9.73
CA TYR A 36 -6.42 6.20 8.75
C TYR A 36 -7.28 4.94 8.79
N PRO A 37 -8.25 4.84 9.72
CA PRO A 37 -9.04 3.62 9.92
C PRO A 37 -9.72 3.15 8.64
N GLY A 38 -9.58 1.85 8.37
CA GLY A 38 -10.15 1.22 7.19
C GLY A 38 -9.19 1.13 6.01
N LEU A 39 -8.06 1.83 6.06
CA LEU A 39 -7.13 1.86 4.93
C LEU A 39 -6.50 0.49 4.68
N ARG A 40 -6.06 -0.18 5.75
CA ARG A 40 -5.42 -1.49 5.62
C ARG A 40 -6.33 -2.51 4.93
N PHE A 41 -7.60 -2.49 5.25
CA PHE A 41 -8.56 -3.44 4.69
C PHE A 41 -8.71 -3.26 3.17
N ARG A 42 -8.44 -2.08 2.66
CA ARG A 42 -8.47 -1.82 1.21
C ARG A 42 -7.27 -2.40 0.48
N MET A 43 -6.20 -2.69 1.22
CA MET A 43 -4.96 -3.19 0.64
C MET A 43 -4.73 -4.66 0.94
N ILE A 44 -5.13 -5.09 2.13
CA ILE A 44 -4.91 -6.45 2.64
C ILE A 44 -6.26 -7.00 3.07
N ASP A 45 -6.57 -8.23 2.69
CA ASP A 45 -7.82 -8.86 3.11
C ASP A 45 -7.69 -9.41 4.53
N GLU A 46 -8.77 -9.96 5.05
CA GLU A 46 -8.81 -10.46 6.43
C GLU A 46 -7.96 -11.72 6.65
N GLN A 47 -7.41 -12.28 5.58
CA GLN A 47 -6.50 -13.41 5.65
C GLN A 47 -5.04 -12.98 5.45
N ASP A 48 -4.78 -11.68 5.58
CA ASP A 48 -3.45 -11.07 5.44
C ASP A 48 -2.83 -11.28 4.06
N ARG A 49 -3.68 -11.32 3.03
CA ARG A 49 -3.22 -11.43 1.64
C ARG A 49 -3.43 -10.11 0.92
N MET A 50 -2.46 -9.75 0.11
CA MET A 50 -2.56 -8.55 -0.71
C MET A 50 -3.70 -8.70 -1.70
N ARG A 51 -4.53 -7.67 -1.82
CA ARG A 51 -5.62 -7.69 -2.78
C ARG A 51 -5.05 -7.69 -4.20
N ALA A 52 -5.75 -8.35 -5.12
CA ALA A 52 -5.23 -8.61 -6.46
C ALA A 52 -4.85 -7.36 -7.24
N HIS A 53 -5.53 -6.25 -6.98
CA HIS A 53 -5.27 -5.00 -7.71
C HIS A 53 -4.32 -4.04 -6.97
N ILE A 54 -3.77 -4.48 -5.85
CA ILE A 54 -2.83 -3.67 -5.06
C ILE A 54 -1.40 -4.18 -5.27
N ARG A 55 -0.47 -3.24 -5.43
CA ARG A 55 0.95 -3.55 -5.58
C ARG A 55 1.74 -2.69 -4.61
N PHE A 56 2.74 -3.30 -3.99
CA PHE A 56 3.64 -2.60 -3.08
C PHE A 56 5.04 -2.58 -3.65
N PHE A 57 5.66 -1.40 -3.64
CA PHE A 57 7.04 -1.23 -4.07
C PHE A 57 7.83 -0.65 -2.92
N VAL A 58 8.96 -1.28 -2.60
CA VAL A 58 9.89 -0.78 -1.58
C VAL A 58 11.13 -0.31 -2.32
N ASN A 59 11.41 0.99 -2.23
CA ASN A 59 12.52 1.63 -2.94
C ASN A 59 12.51 1.30 -4.44
N GLY A 60 11.31 1.25 -5.02
CA GLY A 60 11.14 0.99 -6.45
C GLY A 60 11.10 -0.49 -6.84
N VAL A 61 11.24 -1.40 -5.88
CA VAL A 61 11.22 -2.84 -6.15
C VAL A 61 9.91 -3.44 -5.62
N GLN A 62 9.18 -4.11 -6.49
CA GLN A 62 7.92 -4.72 -6.12
C GLN A 62 8.13 -5.87 -5.13
N THR A 63 7.29 -5.92 -4.10
CA THR A 63 7.32 -7.01 -3.13
C THR A 63 5.91 -7.52 -2.87
N PHE A 64 5.80 -8.83 -2.60
CA PHE A 64 4.56 -9.47 -2.18
C PHE A 64 4.68 -9.98 -0.75
N ASP A 65 5.77 -9.66 -0.07
CA ASP A 65 6.10 -10.20 1.24
C ASP A 65 5.79 -9.18 2.33
N LEU A 66 4.77 -9.44 3.14
CA LEU A 66 4.41 -8.56 4.24
C LEU A 66 5.45 -8.55 5.35
N THR A 67 6.33 -9.54 5.38
CA THR A 67 7.41 -9.58 6.36
C THR A 67 8.68 -8.88 5.87
N HIS A 68 8.61 -8.26 4.68
CA HIS A 68 9.76 -7.55 4.11
C HIS A 68 10.27 -6.51 5.11
N PRO A 69 11.55 -6.57 5.51
CA PRO A 69 12.09 -5.64 6.49
C PRO A 69 12.22 -4.22 5.93
N LEU A 70 11.88 -3.24 6.75
CA LEU A 70 11.94 -1.84 6.38
C LEU A 70 12.69 -1.03 7.42
N GLY A 71 13.42 -0.03 6.96
CA GLY A 71 14.11 0.91 7.83
C GLY A 71 13.53 2.32 7.65
N PRO A 72 13.89 3.25 8.53
CA PRO A 72 13.33 4.61 8.47
C PRO A 72 13.71 5.38 7.20
N ALA A 73 14.75 4.96 6.50
CA ALA A 73 15.17 5.60 5.26
C ALA A 73 14.52 5.00 4.02
N ASP A 74 13.79 3.90 4.17
CA ASP A 74 13.12 3.25 3.05
C ASP A 74 11.86 4.02 2.68
N SER A 75 11.41 3.83 1.44
CA SER A 75 10.14 4.40 1.00
C SER A 75 9.27 3.30 0.43
N VAL A 76 7.96 3.43 0.66
CA VAL A 76 6.97 2.47 0.19
C VAL A 76 6.04 3.19 -0.78
N GLN A 77 5.82 2.58 -1.92
CA GLN A 77 4.86 3.07 -2.89
C GLN A 77 3.73 2.05 -3.02
N ILE A 78 2.51 2.50 -2.86
CA ILE A 78 1.34 1.66 -3.03
C ILE A 78 0.71 2.03 -4.34
N VAL A 79 0.47 1.03 -5.20
CA VAL A 79 -0.12 1.25 -6.51
C VAL A 79 -1.40 0.43 -6.58
N GLN A 80 -2.47 1.04 -7.05
CA GLN A 80 -3.71 0.33 -7.29
C GLN A 80 -3.93 0.24 -8.79
N ALA A 81 -3.89 -0.98 -9.32
CA ALA A 81 -4.15 -1.21 -10.73
C ALA A 81 -5.64 -1.10 -10.98
N LEU A 82 -6.00 -0.44 -12.06
CA LEU A 82 -7.41 -0.38 -12.46
C LEU A 82 -7.76 -1.69 -13.15
N SER A 83 -8.83 -2.28 -12.72
CA SER A 83 -9.33 -3.49 -13.37
C SER A 83 -10.14 -3.10 -14.61
N GLY A 84 -9.83 -3.64 -15.67
CA GLY A 84 -10.57 -3.37 -16.87
C GLY A 84 -9.84 -2.62 -17.91
N GLY A 85 -9.75 -2.44 -17.36
CA GLY A 85 -9.39 -2.17 -17.78
C GLY A 85 -9.00 -2.16 -18.48
N SER A 86 -8.90 -2.25 -18.28
CA SER A 86 -8.64 -2.47 -18.62
C SER A 86 -8.26 -2.45 -19.35
N CYS A 87 -8.20 -2.57 -19.50
CA CYS A 87 -7.97 -2.82 -19.86
C CYS A 87 -7.86 -2.84 -20.60
N GLY A 88 -7.93 -3.03 -20.92
CA GLY A 88 -7.80 -3.28 -21.27
C GLY A 88 -8.06 -3.17 -22.07
N ARG A 89 -8.09 -3.20 -22.33
CA ARG A 89 -8.36 -3.39 -22.80
C ARG A 89 -8.76 -3.36 -23.47
N ARG A 90 -8.81 -3.38 -23.70
CA ARG A 90 -9.22 -3.65 -24.00
C ARG A 90 -9.41 -3.68 -24.43
N GLN A 91 -9.47 -3.67 -24.69
CA GLN A 91 -9.65 -3.90 -24.69
C GLN A 91 -9.79 -3.90 -25.01
#